data_10e27e83d109b9530926d2f9d21f3c50
#
_entry.id   10e27e83d109b9530926d2f9d21f3c50
#
_cell.length_a   1.000
_cell.length_b   1.000
_cell.length_c   1.000
_cell.angle_alpha   90.00
_cell.angle_beta   90.00
_cell.angle_gamma   90.00
#
_symmetry.space_group_name_H-M   'P 1'
#
loop_
_entity.id
_entity.type
_entity.pdbx_description
1 polymer ?
#
loop_
_entity_poly.entity_id
_entity_poly.type
_entity_poly.pdbx_seq_one_letter_code
_entity_poly.pdbx_strand_id
1 'polypeptide(L)'
;MARPQRKRPTLPNKLILDTDGGVDDAQALLLLIANGRPPDAITTVFGNVDLQTATYNILSVLAVAGADIEVHKGAPEPLEEEIVIHAREVHGDDGLGGAPRPHTIAEIAGSDGAGFLVSELSIAATTGRLVDLLFIGPLTNLAMALAAAPGIVRGIGRLTIMGGTVYGRGNTTPAAEFNIFADPEAAAVVFAAGIDTVVVPWEPCVSHCIPGSDVDALFASVPDSEYKTFSQALASHARKTLAGRGKGDWLRFVDPFAAAVVVDPSIVTKSLRASVEVALAPGLTRGMTVVDPSGRLGAPPVTVVEEAKLDRLAAMYARSIAYSCNLR
;
A
#
# COMPACT_ATOMS: atom_id res chain seq x y z
N MET A 1 46.85 15.32 3.62
CA MET A 1 45.40 15.28 3.97
C MET A 1 44.61 14.82 2.75
N ALA A 2 44.12 13.59 2.74
CA ALA A 2 43.29 13.06 1.65
C ALA A 2 41.89 13.67 1.74
N ARG A 3 41.39 14.26 0.63
CA ARG A 3 40.00 14.76 0.53
C ARG A 3 39.04 13.58 0.73
N PRO A 4 37.99 13.73 1.57
CA PRO A 4 36.98 12.70 1.70
C PRO A 4 36.30 12.51 0.33
N GLN A 5 36.35 11.31 -0.21
CA GLN A 5 35.60 10.92 -1.39
C GLN A 5 34.11 11.10 -1.08
N ARG A 6 33.46 12.06 -1.75
CA ARG A 6 31.98 12.15 -1.76
C ARG A 6 31.47 10.83 -2.36
N LYS A 7 30.83 9.97 -1.55
CA LYS A 7 30.06 8.85 -2.06
C LYS A 7 29.07 9.42 -3.08
N ARG A 8 29.12 8.92 -4.31
CA ARG A 8 28.09 9.24 -5.30
C ARG A 8 26.73 8.85 -4.69
N PRO A 9 25.69 9.67 -4.79
CA PRO A 9 24.37 9.26 -4.39
C PRO A 9 24.02 8.00 -5.20
N THR A 10 23.76 6.90 -4.51
CA THR A 10 23.21 5.70 -5.13
C THR A 10 21.81 6.04 -5.61
N LEU A 11 21.49 5.72 -6.86
CA LEU A 11 20.10 5.80 -7.33
C LEU A 11 19.22 4.95 -6.40
N PRO A 12 17.99 5.39 -6.11
CA PRO A 12 17.07 4.57 -5.33
C PRO A 12 16.82 3.23 -6.04
N ASN A 13 16.54 2.20 -5.28
CA ASN A 13 16.12 0.92 -5.83
C ASN A 13 14.86 1.09 -6.70
N LYS A 14 14.64 0.19 -7.66
CA LYS A 14 13.32 0.07 -8.31
C LYS A 14 12.24 -0.10 -7.23
N LEU A 15 11.03 0.39 -7.49
CA LEU A 15 9.86 0.22 -6.63
C LEU A 15 8.78 -0.56 -7.37
N ILE A 16 8.29 -1.64 -6.79
CA ILE A 16 7.07 -2.31 -7.24
C ILE A 16 5.99 -2.07 -6.20
N LEU A 17 4.81 -1.63 -6.66
CA LEU A 17 3.60 -1.46 -5.87
C LEU A 17 2.69 -2.65 -6.10
N ASP A 18 2.20 -3.28 -5.02
CA ASP A 18 1.10 -4.25 -5.05
C ASP A 18 -0.12 -3.66 -4.35
N THR A 19 -1.31 -3.76 -4.98
CA THR A 19 -2.48 -2.96 -4.61
C THR A 19 -3.78 -3.67 -4.99
N ASP A 20 -4.83 -3.50 -4.20
CA ASP A 20 -6.17 -4.03 -4.44
C ASP A 20 -7.19 -2.97 -4.88
N GLY A 21 -6.70 -1.80 -5.31
CA GLY A 21 -7.40 -0.83 -6.16
C GLY A 21 -8.56 -0.09 -5.49
N GLY A 22 -8.49 0.17 -4.18
CA GLY A 22 -9.45 0.96 -3.43
C GLY A 22 -9.23 2.47 -3.52
N VAL A 23 -10.01 3.21 -2.75
CA VAL A 23 -9.97 4.70 -2.68
C VAL A 23 -8.64 5.20 -2.15
N ASP A 24 -8.11 4.58 -1.11
CA ASP A 24 -6.84 4.95 -0.48
C ASP A 24 -5.64 4.40 -1.24
N ASP A 25 -5.75 3.27 -1.93
CA ASP A 25 -4.79 2.78 -2.94
C ASP A 25 -4.55 3.83 -4.02
N ALA A 26 -5.65 4.36 -4.59
CA ALA A 26 -5.59 5.43 -5.58
C ALA A 26 -4.86 6.67 -5.02
N GLN A 27 -5.17 7.06 -3.78
CA GLN A 27 -4.51 8.19 -3.12
C GLN A 27 -3.03 7.92 -2.85
N ALA A 28 -2.66 6.68 -2.49
CA ALA A 28 -1.27 6.27 -2.29
C ALA A 28 -0.46 6.32 -3.58
N LEU A 29 -1.00 5.82 -4.69
CA LEU A 29 -0.36 5.88 -6.00
C LEU A 29 -0.15 7.33 -6.46
N LEU A 30 -1.17 8.19 -6.33
CA LEU A 30 -1.06 9.61 -6.63
C LEU A 30 -0.02 10.32 -5.75
N LEU A 31 0.08 9.94 -4.46
CA LEU A 31 1.08 10.47 -3.54
C LEU A 31 2.50 10.08 -3.98
N LEU A 32 2.73 8.82 -4.34
CA LEU A 32 4.03 8.34 -4.83
C LEU A 32 4.47 9.13 -6.08
N ILE A 33 3.59 9.25 -7.07
CA ILE A 33 3.86 9.95 -8.34
C ILE A 33 4.21 11.42 -8.05
N ALA A 34 3.39 12.11 -7.28
CA ALA A 34 3.54 13.53 -7.01
C ALA A 34 4.78 13.87 -6.15
N ASN A 35 5.28 12.92 -5.38
CA ASN A 35 6.46 13.11 -4.53
C ASN A 35 7.75 12.53 -5.14
N GLY A 36 7.74 12.23 -6.45
CA GLY A 36 8.94 11.84 -7.19
C GLY A 36 9.44 10.43 -6.91
N ARG A 37 8.54 9.56 -6.44
CA ARG A 37 8.81 8.13 -6.21
C ARG A 37 7.75 7.26 -6.92
N PRO A 38 7.46 7.48 -8.23
CA PRO A 38 6.53 6.61 -8.95
C PRO A 38 7.01 5.16 -8.88
N PRO A 39 6.10 4.17 -8.82
CA PRO A 39 6.48 2.77 -9.01
C PRO A 39 7.09 2.56 -10.41
N ASP A 40 8.03 1.64 -10.51
CA ASP A 40 8.56 1.18 -11.80
C ASP A 40 7.62 0.16 -12.45
N ALA A 41 6.83 -0.55 -11.63
CA ALA A 41 5.77 -1.47 -12.06
C ALA A 41 4.72 -1.62 -10.95
N ILE A 42 3.52 -2.09 -11.31
CA ILE A 42 2.43 -2.34 -10.40
C ILE A 42 1.90 -3.76 -10.60
N THR A 43 1.69 -4.48 -9.51
CA THR A 43 0.89 -5.71 -9.48
C THR A 43 -0.44 -5.44 -8.81
N THR A 44 -1.52 -6.05 -9.30
CA THR A 44 -2.83 -5.94 -8.67
C THR A 44 -3.27 -7.26 -8.04
N VAL A 45 -4.10 -7.20 -7.03
CA VAL A 45 -4.61 -8.35 -6.29
C VAL A 45 -6.10 -8.15 -5.99
N PHE A 46 -6.84 -9.21 -5.68
CA PHE A 46 -8.17 -9.10 -5.08
C PHE A 46 -8.07 -8.42 -3.70
N GLY A 47 -9.16 -7.91 -3.19
CA GLY A 47 -9.24 -7.34 -1.85
C GLY A 47 -10.40 -6.37 -1.73
N ASN A 48 -10.16 -5.07 -1.69
CA ASN A 48 -11.20 -4.04 -1.62
C ASN A 48 -12.33 -4.27 -2.63
N VAL A 49 -11.97 -4.71 -3.82
CA VAL A 49 -12.86 -5.18 -4.88
C VAL A 49 -12.28 -6.43 -5.56
N ASP A 50 -12.99 -7.01 -6.52
CA ASP A 50 -12.45 -8.11 -7.32
C ASP A 50 -11.25 -7.64 -8.17
N LEU A 51 -10.38 -8.58 -8.52
CA LEU A 51 -9.14 -8.32 -9.26
C LEU A 51 -9.36 -7.55 -10.56
N GLN A 52 -10.45 -7.82 -11.30
CA GLN A 52 -10.72 -7.12 -12.56
C GLN A 52 -11.02 -5.64 -12.30
N THR A 53 -11.83 -5.36 -11.30
CA THR A 53 -12.17 -4.00 -10.87
C THR A 53 -10.93 -3.29 -10.30
N ALA A 54 -10.13 -3.95 -9.45
CA ALA A 54 -8.88 -3.41 -8.91
C ALA A 54 -7.93 -2.99 -10.02
N THR A 55 -7.70 -3.88 -11.00
CA THR A 55 -6.83 -3.60 -12.15
C THR A 55 -7.35 -2.40 -12.97
N TYR A 56 -8.65 -2.37 -13.28
CA TYR A 56 -9.26 -1.27 -14.00
C TYR A 56 -9.15 0.07 -13.26
N ASN A 57 -9.28 0.02 -11.92
CA ASN A 57 -9.13 1.20 -11.07
C ASN A 57 -7.71 1.76 -11.16
N ILE A 58 -6.69 0.93 -11.03
CA ILE A 58 -5.28 1.37 -11.10
C ILE A 58 -4.94 1.94 -12.47
N LEU A 59 -5.39 1.30 -13.56
CA LEU A 59 -5.21 1.85 -14.91
C LEU A 59 -5.92 3.21 -15.06
N SER A 60 -7.10 3.39 -14.43
CA SER A 60 -7.82 4.67 -14.43
C SER A 60 -7.05 5.75 -13.65
N VAL A 61 -6.46 5.41 -12.49
CA VAL A 61 -5.62 6.32 -11.71
C VAL A 61 -4.40 6.77 -12.51
N LEU A 62 -3.73 5.84 -13.19
CA LEU A 62 -2.57 6.15 -14.05
C LEU A 62 -2.95 7.07 -15.21
N ALA A 63 -4.09 6.82 -15.86
CA ALA A 63 -4.58 7.68 -16.94
C ALA A 63 -4.87 9.10 -16.45
N VAL A 64 -5.51 9.26 -15.27
CA VAL A 64 -5.75 10.57 -14.65
C VAL A 64 -4.44 11.27 -14.29
N ALA A 65 -3.46 10.52 -13.81
CA ALA A 65 -2.13 11.05 -13.44
C ALA A 65 -1.25 11.34 -14.66
N GLY A 66 -1.63 10.87 -15.87
CA GLY A 66 -0.78 10.93 -17.07
C GLY A 66 0.52 10.14 -16.91
N ALA A 67 0.48 9.04 -16.15
CA ALA A 67 1.64 8.21 -15.86
C ALA A 67 1.60 6.93 -16.69
N ASP A 68 2.73 6.61 -17.32
CA ASP A 68 2.93 5.37 -18.09
C ASP A 68 3.74 4.39 -17.23
N ILE A 69 3.01 3.51 -16.51
CA ILE A 69 3.58 2.50 -15.61
C ILE A 69 2.92 1.16 -15.96
N GLU A 70 3.74 0.12 -16.13
CA GLU A 70 3.22 -1.21 -16.45
C GLU A 70 2.43 -1.81 -15.28
N VAL A 71 1.28 -2.44 -15.61
CA VAL A 71 0.38 -3.08 -14.65
C VAL A 71 0.24 -4.55 -14.98
N HIS A 72 0.50 -5.42 -14.00
CA HIS A 72 0.36 -6.87 -14.09
C HIS A 72 -0.77 -7.35 -13.18
N LYS A 73 -1.75 -8.05 -13.74
CA LYS A 73 -2.80 -8.70 -12.93
C LYS A 73 -2.21 -9.87 -12.15
N GLY A 74 -2.52 -9.93 -10.87
CA GLY A 74 -2.07 -11.00 -9.97
C GLY A 74 -3.18 -11.95 -9.56
N ALA A 75 -3.22 -12.31 -8.27
CA ALA A 75 -4.12 -13.29 -7.70
C ALA A 75 -5.57 -12.77 -7.64
N PRO A 76 -6.56 -13.57 -8.10
CA PRO A 76 -7.98 -13.23 -8.00
C PRO A 76 -8.62 -13.64 -6.67
N GLU A 77 -7.95 -14.47 -5.86
CA GLU A 77 -8.47 -15.11 -4.65
C GLU A 77 -7.34 -15.42 -3.66
N PRO A 78 -7.63 -15.64 -2.37
CA PRO A 78 -6.64 -16.00 -1.36
C PRO A 78 -6.08 -17.42 -1.58
N LEU A 79 -4.98 -17.75 -0.86
CA LEU A 79 -4.29 -19.03 -1.03
C LEU A 79 -5.13 -20.25 -0.64
N GLU A 80 -5.91 -20.15 0.44
CA GLU A 80 -6.60 -21.32 1.01
C GLU A 80 -8.10 -21.11 1.25
N GLU A 81 -8.60 -19.87 1.33
CA GLU A 81 -10.00 -19.61 1.60
C GLU A 81 -10.85 -19.69 0.33
N GLU A 82 -12.01 -20.37 0.42
CA GLU A 82 -12.98 -20.44 -0.68
C GLU A 82 -13.81 -19.15 -0.84
N ILE A 83 -13.89 -18.34 0.20
CA ILE A 83 -14.71 -17.12 0.23
C ILE A 83 -13.81 -15.91 0.13
N VAL A 84 -13.92 -15.19 -0.99
CA VAL A 84 -13.27 -13.90 -1.17
C VAL A 84 -14.12 -12.82 -0.50
N ILE A 85 -13.49 -12.06 0.40
CA ILE A 85 -14.13 -10.89 1.03
C ILE A 85 -13.76 -9.62 0.28
N HIS A 86 -14.65 -8.64 0.32
CA HIS A 86 -14.43 -7.32 -0.27
C HIS A 86 -14.82 -6.23 0.73
N ALA A 87 -14.28 -5.02 0.54
CA ALA A 87 -14.56 -3.84 1.37
C ALA A 87 -15.41 -2.78 0.63
N ARG A 88 -16.41 -3.22 -0.14
CA ARG A 88 -17.27 -2.31 -0.93
C ARG A 88 -18.03 -1.30 -0.07
N GLU A 89 -18.33 -1.65 1.19
CA GLU A 89 -18.94 -0.72 2.15
C GLU A 89 -17.99 0.42 2.59
N VAL A 90 -16.69 0.30 2.28
CA VAL A 90 -15.67 1.33 2.52
C VAL A 90 -15.35 2.09 1.24
N HIS A 91 -15.14 1.35 0.13
CA HIS A 91 -14.60 1.89 -1.12
C HIS A 91 -15.65 2.15 -2.20
N GLY A 92 -16.93 1.81 -1.94
CA GLY A 92 -18.00 1.84 -2.93
C GLY A 92 -18.00 0.59 -3.82
N ASP A 93 -19.09 0.37 -4.54
CA ASP A 93 -19.26 -0.81 -5.41
C ASP A 93 -18.20 -0.87 -6.53
N ASP A 94 -17.74 0.30 -6.98
CA ASP A 94 -16.74 0.45 -8.03
C ASP A 94 -15.28 0.53 -7.48
N GLY A 95 -15.11 0.53 -6.16
CA GLY A 95 -13.81 0.62 -5.48
C GLY A 95 -13.18 2.01 -5.45
N LEU A 96 -13.70 3.01 -6.19
CA LEU A 96 -13.20 4.38 -6.22
C LEU A 96 -14.24 5.41 -5.71
N GLY A 97 -15.28 4.95 -5.01
CA GLY A 97 -16.30 5.81 -4.41
C GLY A 97 -17.05 6.67 -5.43
N GLY A 98 -17.21 6.20 -6.65
CA GLY A 98 -17.85 6.93 -7.74
C GLY A 98 -17.01 8.05 -8.35
N ALA A 99 -15.69 8.06 -8.14
CA ALA A 99 -14.80 9.02 -8.79
C ALA A 99 -14.90 8.91 -10.33
N PRO A 100 -14.95 10.04 -11.07
CA PRO A 100 -15.11 10.03 -12.51
C PRO A 100 -13.91 9.36 -13.18
N ARG A 101 -14.19 8.39 -14.06
CA ARG A 101 -13.15 7.63 -14.75
C ARG A 101 -12.84 8.22 -16.12
N PRO A 102 -11.57 8.17 -16.57
CA PRO A 102 -11.23 8.58 -17.93
C PRO A 102 -11.84 7.60 -18.95
N HIS A 103 -12.12 8.10 -20.15
CA HIS A 103 -12.67 7.27 -21.23
C HIS A 103 -11.66 6.30 -21.84
N THR A 104 -10.38 6.60 -21.71
CA THR A 104 -9.30 5.79 -22.27
C THR A 104 -8.33 5.44 -21.17
N ILE A 105 -8.03 4.15 -21.06
CA ILE A 105 -7.01 3.59 -20.16
C ILE A 105 -6.03 2.74 -20.99
N ALA A 106 -4.82 2.54 -20.45
CA ALA A 106 -3.83 1.65 -21.03
C ALA A 106 -4.28 0.18 -20.91
N GLU A 107 -3.65 -0.69 -21.70
CA GLU A 107 -3.78 -2.14 -21.54
C GLU A 107 -2.85 -2.64 -20.42
N ILE A 108 -3.18 -3.81 -19.86
CA ILE A 108 -2.29 -4.49 -18.90
C ILE A 108 -1.03 -5.00 -19.62
N ALA A 109 0.10 -4.98 -18.90
CA ALA A 109 1.37 -5.52 -19.40
C ALA A 109 1.43 -7.06 -19.28
N GLY A 110 0.71 -7.64 -18.31
CA GLY A 110 0.67 -9.08 -18.09
C GLY A 110 -0.45 -9.53 -17.17
N SER A 111 -0.68 -10.84 -17.11
CA SER A 111 -1.73 -11.46 -16.31
C SER A 111 -1.20 -12.50 -15.28
N ASP A 112 0.07 -12.42 -14.95
CA ASP A 112 0.74 -13.25 -13.94
C ASP A 112 1.64 -12.36 -13.05
N GLY A 113 1.03 -11.67 -12.09
CA GLY A 113 1.73 -10.77 -11.19
C GLY A 113 2.74 -11.48 -10.30
N ALA A 114 2.44 -12.69 -9.84
CA ALA A 114 3.38 -13.48 -9.04
C ALA A 114 4.61 -13.93 -9.89
N GLY A 115 4.38 -14.40 -11.12
CA GLY A 115 5.46 -14.72 -12.05
C GLY A 115 6.31 -13.50 -12.43
N PHE A 116 5.69 -12.34 -12.59
CA PHE A 116 6.38 -11.07 -12.77
C PHE A 116 7.30 -10.75 -11.57
N LEU A 117 6.81 -10.87 -10.34
CA LEU A 117 7.62 -10.69 -9.14
C LEU A 117 8.79 -11.68 -9.09
N VAL A 118 8.57 -12.97 -9.41
CA VAL A 118 9.64 -13.97 -9.50
C VAL A 118 10.71 -13.54 -10.48
N SER A 119 10.33 -13.06 -11.66
CA SER A 119 11.27 -12.62 -12.70
C SER A 119 12.12 -11.43 -12.23
N GLU A 120 11.49 -10.34 -11.82
CA GLU A 120 12.16 -9.10 -11.42
C GLU A 120 13.08 -9.32 -10.20
N LEU A 121 12.59 -10.03 -9.19
CA LEU A 121 13.36 -10.28 -7.96
C LEU A 121 14.50 -11.29 -8.17
N SER A 122 14.35 -12.25 -9.10
CA SER A 122 15.46 -13.15 -9.49
C SER A 122 16.57 -12.39 -10.21
N ILE A 123 16.22 -11.47 -11.11
CA ILE A 123 17.19 -10.58 -11.78
C ILE A 123 17.87 -9.71 -10.72
N ALA A 124 17.13 -9.14 -9.79
CA ALA A 124 17.67 -8.34 -8.70
C ALA A 124 18.64 -9.13 -7.81
N ALA A 125 18.28 -10.36 -7.43
CA ALA A 125 19.11 -11.24 -6.64
C ALA A 125 20.44 -11.61 -7.32
N THR A 126 20.44 -11.74 -8.64
CA THR A 126 21.65 -12.09 -9.40
C THR A 126 22.53 -10.89 -9.72
N THR A 127 21.94 -9.72 -9.96
CA THR A 127 22.66 -8.49 -10.33
C THR A 127 23.08 -7.63 -9.14
N GLY A 128 22.50 -7.87 -7.94
CA GLY A 128 22.68 -7.04 -6.76
C GLY A 128 21.97 -5.68 -6.83
N ARG A 129 21.11 -5.46 -7.84
CA ARG A 129 20.25 -4.26 -7.96
C ARG A 129 18.92 -4.57 -7.31
N LEU A 130 18.85 -4.31 -6.00
CA LEU A 130 17.69 -4.65 -5.19
C LEU A 130 16.43 -3.90 -5.66
N VAL A 131 15.27 -4.50 -5.37
CA VAL A 131 13.94 -3.93 -5.62
C VAL A 131 13.27 -3.68 -4.29
N ASP A 132 12.77 -2.47 -4.08
CA ASP A 132 11.91 -2.14 -2.95
C ASP A 132 10.45 -2.50 -3.32
N LEU A 133 9.71 -3.01 -2.34
CA LEU A 133 8.33 -3.43 -2.50
C LEU A 133 7.44 -2.61 -1.58
N LEU A 134 6.29 -2.17 -2.09
CA LEU A 134 5.20 -1.59 -1.31
C LEU A 134 3.95 -2.42 -1.55
N PHE A 135 3.45 -3.08 -0.51
CA PHE A 135 2.23 -3.88 -0.53
C PHE A 135 1.17 -3.18 0.32
N ILE A 136 0.06 -2.80 -0.30
CA ILE A 136 -1.06 -2.09 0.32
C ILE A 136 -2.39 -2.83 0.15
N GLY A 137 -2.36 -4.08 -0.31
CA GLY A 137 -3.44 -5.05 -0.38
C GLY A 137 -3.05 -6.39 0.28
N PRO A 138 -3.84 -7.46 0.10
CA PRO A 138 -3.49 -8.80 0.54
C PRO A 138 -2.16 -9.29 -0.02
N LEU A 139 -1.37 -10.02 0.77
CA LEU A 139 0.01 -10.37 0.44
C LEU A 139 0.15 -11.58 -0.50
N THR A 140 -0.94 -11.99 -1.14
CA THR A 140 -1.08 -13.22 -1.94
C THR A 140 -0.06 -13.30 -3.07
N ASN A 141 0.14 -12.23 -3.85
CA ASN A 141 1.09 -12.23 -4.96
C ASN A 141 2.54 -12.50 -4.49
N LEU A 142 2.95 -11.88 -3.38
CA LEU A 142 4.29 -12.10 -2.84
C LEU A 142 4.45 -13.49 -2.24
N ALA A 143 3.44 -14.00 -1.55
CA ALA A 143 3.45 -15.35 -1.00
C ALA A 143 3.56 -16.41 -2.11
N MET A 144 2.79 -16.27 -3.19
CA MET A 144 2.89 -17.14 -4.37
C MET A 144 4.29 -17.07 -5.01
N ALA A 145 4.85 -15.88 -5.16
CA ALA A 145 6.19 -15.68 -5.70
C ALA A 145 7.27 -16.34 -4.83
N LEU A 146 7.17 -16.20 -3.49
CA LEU A 146 8.08 -16.82 -2.53
C LEU A 146 7.97 -18.34 -2.53
N ALA A 147 6.76 -18.88 -2.66
CA ALA A 147 6.54 -20.32 -2.77
C ALA A 147 7.14 -20.90 -4.06
N ALA A 148 6.97 -20.20 -5.18
CA ALA A 148 7.52 -20.61 -6.49
C ALA A 148 9.05 -20.51 -6.54
N ALA A 149 9.64 -19.50 -5.90
CA ALA A 149 11.07 -19.24 -5.95
C ALA A 149 11.60 -18.62 -4.64
N PRO A 150 11.85 -19.40 -3.57
CA PRO A 150 12.28 -18.88 -2.27
C PRO A 150 13.54 -18.01 -2.32
N GLY A 151 14.38 -18.21 -3.32
CA GLY A 151 15.63 -17.47 -3.51
C GLY A 151 15.47 -15.99 -3.85
N ILE A 152 14.27 -15.55 -4.25
CA ILE A 152 13.97 -14.15 -4.62
C ILE A 152 14.08 -13.18 -3.43
N VAL A 153 14.00 -13.66 -2.20
CA VAL A 153 14.22 -12.86 -0.99
C VAL A 153 15.51 -12.04 -1.09
N ARG A 154 16.56 -12.59 -1.70
CA ARG A 154 17.85 -11.88 -1.89
C ARG A 154 17.78 -10.70 -2.86
N GLY A 155 16.75 -10.63 -3.69
CA GLY A 155 16.50 -9.53 -4.61
C GLY A 155 15.71 -8.37 -4.01
N ILE A 156 15.12 -8.57 -2.83
CA ILE A 156 14.30 -7.57 -2.15
C ILE A 156 15.21 -6.65 -1.33
N GLY A 157 15.11 -5.34 -1.57
CA GLY A 157 15.79 -4.32 -0.79
C GLY A 157 15.07 -4.06 0.53
N ARG A 158 13.83 -3.61 0.41
CA ARG A 158 12.91 -3.40 1.54
C ARG A 158 11.48 -3.72 1.12
N LEU A 159 10.76 -4.35 2.02
CA LEU A 159 9.32 -4.54 1.91
C LEU A 159 8.62 -3.58 2.86
N THR A 160 7.71 -2.74 2.34
CA THR A 160 6.80 -1.93 3.16
C THR A 160 5.39 -2.47 2.99
N ILE A 161 4.70 -2.73 4.10
CA ILE A 161 3.35 -3.31 4.13
C ILE A 161 2.43 -2.32 4.84
N MET A 162 1.28 -1.99 4.24
CA MET A 162 0.13 -1.52 5.01
C MET A 162 -0.69 -2.73 5.41
N GLY A 163 -0.85 -2.98 6.71
CA GLY A 163 -1.64 -4.11 7.20
C GLY A 163 -1.35 -4.51 8.63
N GLY A 164 -2.27 -5.29 9.17
CA GLY A 164 -2.18 -5.82 10.51
C GLY A 164 -2.49 -4.83 11.63
N THR A 165 -2.36 -5.32 12.85
CA THR A 165 -2.60 -4.57 14.09
C THR A 165 -1.45 -4.81 15.07
N VAL A 166 -1.20 -3.86 15.97
CA VAL A 166 -0.22 -4.02 17.07
C VAL A 166 -0.90 -4.54 18.33
N TYR A 167 -2.09 -4.02 18.63
CA TYR A 167 -2.80 -4.27 19.88
C TYR A 167 -4.08 -5.10 19.68
N GLY A 168 -4.23 -5.74 18.51
CA GLY A 168 -5.40 -6.57 18.20
C GLY A 168 -6.70 -5.78 18.11
N ARG A 169 -6.66 -4.57 17.56
CA ARG A 169 -7.82 -3.72 17.28
C ARG A 169 -7.98 -3.56 15.78
N GLY A 170 -8.74 -4.47 15.18
CA GLY A 170 -8.93 -4.54 13.75
C GLY A 170 -9.92 -3.53 13.18
N ASN A 171 -10.06 -3.57 11.87
CA ASN A 171 -10.99 -2.76 11.08
C ASN A 171 -12.04 -3.61 10.35
N THR A 172 -11.72 -4.88 10.07
CA THR A 172 -12.65 -5.82 9.41
C THR A 172 -13.27 -6.81 10.39
N THR A 173 -12.49 -7.30 11.35
CA THR A 173 -13.00 -7.97 12.55
C THR A 173 -12.54 -7.20 13.79
N PRO A 174 -13.06 -7.48 15.01
CA PRO A 174 -12.54 -6.85 16.21
C PRO A 174 -11.03 -7.06 16.42
N ALA A 175 -10.43 -8.13 15.86
CA ALA A 175 -9.06 -8.53 16.09
C ALA A 175 -8.15 -8.36 14.87
N ALA A 176 -8.70 -8.33 13.65
CA ALA A 176 -7.91 -8.38 12.42
C ALA A 176 -8.12 -7.15 11.54
N GLU A 177 -7.03 -6.72 10.91
CA GLU A 177 -7.01 -5.73 9.84
C GLU A 177 -7.31 -6.43 8.50
N PHE A 178 -7.90 -5.69 7.55
CA PHE A 178 -8.49 -6.21 6.34
C PHE A 178 -7.48 -6.93 5.43
N ASN A 179 -6.34 -6.34 5.11
CA ASN A 179 -5.36 -6.91 4.18
C ASN A 179 -4.82 -8.25 4.69
N ILE A 180 -4.58 -8.34 6.00
CA ILE A 180 -4.13 -9.59 6.63
C ILE A 180 -5.27 -10.60 6.74
N PHE A 181 -6.49 -10.14 7.03
CA PHE A 181 -7.65 -11.01 7.16
C PHE A 181 -8.11 -11.57 5.81
N ALA A 182 -7.90 -10.84 4.72
CA ALA A 182 -8.26 -11.27 3.37
C ALA A 182 -7.44 -12.49 2.89
N ASP A 183 -6.17 -12.61 3.32
CA ASP A 183 -5.34 -13.80 3.09
C ASP A 183 -4.33 -13.99 4.25
N PRO A 184 -4.78 -14.56 5.37
CA PRO A 184 -3.91 -14.74 6.53
C PRO A 184 -2.75 -15.71 6.27
N GLU A 185 -2.95 -16.72 5.42
CA GLU A 185 -1.94 -17.71 5.04
C GLU A 185 -0.82 -17.04 4.24
N ALA A 186 -1.16 -16.19 3.28
CA ALA A 186 -0.15 -15.40 2.54
C ALA A 186 0.64 -14.48 3.47
N ALA A 187 -0.05 -13.82 4.40
CA ALA A 187 0.60 -12.96 5.38
C ALA A 187 1.58 -13.74 6.28
N ALA A 188 1.20 -14.93 6.73
CA ALA A 188 2.07 -15.81 7.53
C ALA A 188 3.33 -16.20 6.75
N VAL A 189 3.21 -16.57 5.48
CA VAL A 189 4.34 -16.89 4.59
C VAL A 189 5.29 -15.70 4.46
N VAL A 190 4.76 -14.50 4.23
CA VAL A 190 5.57 -13.29 4.03
C VAL A 190 6.31 -12.89 5.31
N PHE A 191 5.65 -12.90 6.48
CA PHE A 191 6.30 -12.56 7.75
C PHE A 191 7.38 -13.58 8.16
N ALA A 192 7.25 -14.84 7.76
CA ALA A 192 8.25 -15.88 7.99
C ALA A 192 9.46 -15.80 7.04
N ALA A 193 9.39 -15.05 5.94
CA ALA A 193 10.39 -15.08 4.87
C ALA A 193 11.74 -14.41 5.21
N GLY A 194 11.84 -13.65 6.31
CA GLY A 194 13.08 -13.00 6.73
C GLY A 194 13.48 -11.78 5.87
N ILE A 195 12.52 -11.11 5.28
CA ILE A 195 12.70 -9.89 4.49
C ILE A 195 12.88 -8.69 5.42
N ASP A 196 13.72 -7.70 5.05
CA ASP A 196 13.77 -6.40 5.74
C ASP A 196 12.43 -5.67 5.55
N THR A 197 11.54 -5.85 6.53
CA THR A 197 10.14 -5.45 6.44
C THR A 197 9.83 -4.29 7.37
N VAL A 198 9.09 -3.29 6.85
CA VAL A 198 8.44 -2.21 7.59
C VAL A 198 6.94 -2.40 7.48
N VAL A 199 6.26 -2.49 8.61
CA VAL A 199 4.81 -2.63 8.70
C VAL A 199 4.22 -1.30 9.19
N VAL A 200 3.27 -0.78 8.45
CA VAL A 200 2.42 0.36 8.85
C VAL A 200 1.06 -0.23 9.24
N PRO A 201 0.83 -0.49 10.53
CA PRO A 201 -0.39 -1.16 10.99
C PRO A 201 -1.58 -0.19 11.09
N TRP A 202 -2.75 -0.75 11.37
CA TRP A 202 -4.01 0.01 11.41
C TRP A 202 -4.04 1.11 12.48
N GLU A 203 -3.50 0.88 13.68
CA GLU A 203 -3.63 1.84 14.79
C GLU A 203 -3.00 3.21 14.48
N PRO A 204 -1.77 3.33 13.97
CA PRO A 204 -1.25 4.63 13.56
C PRO A 204 -2.03 5.24 12.38
N CYS A 205 -2.58 4.45 11.46
CA CYS A 205 -3.45 4.99 10.40
C CYS A 205 -4.71 5.67 10.99
N VAL A 206 -5.26 5.14 12.08
CA VAL A 206 -6.41 5.75 12.76
C VAL A 206 -6.05 7.11 13.38
N SER A 207 -4.85 7.25 13.93
CA SER A 207 -4.40 8.48 14.59
C SER A 207 -3.83 9.55 13.64
N HIS A 208 -3.39 9.14 12.44
CA HIS A 208 -2.84 10.06 11.44
C HIS A 208 -3.95 10.48 10.46
N CYS A 209 -4.64 11.57 10.81
CA CYS A 209 -5.73 12.13 10.03
C CYS A 209 -5.68 13.66 10.06
N ILE A 210 -6.32 14.29 9.07
CA ILE A 210 -6.50 15.75 9.01
C ILE A 210 -7.98 16.09 8.96
N PRO A 211 -8.40 17.26 9.52
CA PRO A 211 -9.79 17.70 9.47
C PRO A 211 -10.30 17.85 8.03
N GLY A 212 -11.57 17.57 7.83
CA GLY A 212 -12.21 17.77 6.53
C GLY A 212 -12.11 19.20 6.03
N SER A 213 -12.17 20.19 6.92
CA SER A 213 -11.96 21.61 6.57
C SER A 213 -10.59 21.89 5.95
N ASP A 214 -9.54 21.20 6.42
CA ASP A 214 -8.19 21.38 5.89
C ASP A 214 -8.08 20.75 4.50
N VAL A 215 -8.74 19.58 4.29
CA VAL A 215 -8.86 18.95 2.97
C VAL A 215 -9.59 19.87 2.00
N ASP A 216 -10.70 20.49 2.41
CA ASP A 216 -11.46 21.43 1.58
C ASP A 216 -10.61 22.64 1.21
N ALA A 217 -9.84 23.20 2.15
CA ALA A 217 -8.92 24.30 1.90
C ALA A 217 -7.80 23.93 0.90
N LEU A 218 -7.26 22.70 0.99
CA LEU A 218 -6.28 22.21 0.01
C LEU A 218 -6.88 22.17 -1.40
N PHE A 219 -8.06 21.58 -1.60
CA PHE A 219 -8.70 21.53 -2.91
C PHE A 219 -9.12 22.90 -3.41
N ALA A 220 -9.53 23.84 -2.54
CA ALA A 220 -9.84 25.21 -2.93
C ALA A 220 -8.61 25.99 -3.41
N SER A 221 -7.40 25.60 -3.00
CA SER A 221 -6.14 26.26 -3.35
C SER A 221 -5.58 25.90 -4.73
N VAL A 222 -6.11 24.83 -5.38
CA VAL A 222 -5.61 24.36 -6.67
C VAL A 222 -6.61 24.65 -7.80
N PRO A 223 -6.13 24.91 -9.04
CA PRO A 223 -6.98 25.14 -10.20
C PRO A 223 -7.89 23.95 -10.52
N ASP A 224 -9.02 24.20 -11.16
CA ASP A 224 -9.92 23.14 -11.62
C ASP A 224 -9.26 22.34 -12.74
N SER A 225 -9.39 21.03 -12.65
CA SER A 225 -8.88 20.06 -13.61
C SER A 225 -9.58 18.72 -13.44
N GLU A 226 -9.47 17.82 -14.41
CA GLU A 226 -9.96 16.43 -14.29
C GLU A 226 -9.24 15.70 -13.14
N TYR A 227 -7.95 15.92 -12.99
CA TYR A 227 -7.16 15.38 -11.89
C TYR A 227 -7.68 15.83 -10.52
N LYS A 228 -7.95 17.16 -10.34
CA LYS A 228 -8.55 17.69 -9.11
C LYS A 228 -9.91 17.07 -8.84
N THR A 229 -10.77 17.02 -9.87
CA THR A 229 -12.13 16.46 -9.74
C THR A 229 -12.08 15.00 -9.29
N PHE A 230 -11.19 14.20 -9.88
CA PHE A 230 -10.96 12.81 -9.50
C PHE A 230 -10.45 12.69 -8.05
N SER A 231 -9.37 13.39 -7.71
CA SER A 231 -8.77 13.34 -6.38
C SER A 231 -9.72 13.82 -5.29
N GLN A 232 -10.53 14.86 -5.58
CA GLN A 232 -11.53 15.39 -4.65
C GLN A 232 -12.68 14.40 -4.44
N ALA A 233 -13.08 13.64 -5.47
CA ALA A 233 -14.08 12.60 -5.34
C ALA A 233 -13.61 11.48 -4.40
N LEU A 234 -12.36 11.00 -4.55
CA LEU A 234 -11.75 10.02 -3.64
C LEU A 234 -11.76 10.51 -2.18
N ALA A 235 -11.25 11.73 -1.94
CA ALA A 235 -11.19 12.31 -0.61
C ALA A 235 -12.58 12.50 0.00
N SER A 236 -13.54 12.96 -0.79
CA SER A 236 -14.93 13.16 -0.36
C SER A 236 -15.60 11.84 0.02
N HIS A 237 -15.36 10.76 -0.75
CA HIS A 237 -15.90 9.44 -0.44
C HIS A 237 -15.32 8.91 0.87
N ALA A 238 -14.00 8.92 1.05
CA ALA A 238 -13.33 8.47 2.27
C ALA A 238 -13.86 9.20 3.53
N ARG A 239 -14.00 10.52 3.45
CA ARG A 239 -14.53 11.36 4.54
C ARG A 239 -16.00 11.03 4.84
N LYS A 240 -16.85 10.91 3.80
CA LYS A 240 -18.28 10.57 3.95
C LYS A 240 -18.47 9.20 4.61
N THR A 241 -17.68 8.21 4.19
CA THR A 241 -17.72 6.86 4.76
C THR A 241 -17.34 6.90 6.24
N LEU A 242 -16.31 7.65 6.61
CA LEU A 242 -15.90 7.80 8.00
C LEU A 242 -16.95 8.53 8.85
N ALA A 243 -17.49 9.63 8.34
CA ALA A 243 -18.55 10.39 8.98
C ALA A 243 -19.84 9.57 9.16
N GLY A 244 -20.21 8.78 8.14
CA GLY A 244 -21.38 7.88 8.20
C GLY A 244 -21.26 6.79 9.28
N ARG A 245 -20.02 6.44 9.66
CA ARG A 245 -19.71 5.52 10.78
C ARG A 245 -19.60 6.24 12.14
N GLY A 246 -19.99 7.51 12.22
CA GLY A 246 -19.97 8.31 13.46
C GLY A 246 -18.57 8.69 13.94
N LYS A 247 -17.57 8.65 13.06
CA LYS A 247 -16.16 8.97 13.40
C LYS A 247 -15.76 10.42 13.11
N GLY A 248 -16.72 11.26 12.71
CA GLY A 248 -16.48 12.67 12.35
C GLY A 248 -15.99 12.87 10.93
N ASP A 249 -15.80 14.14 10.53
CA ASP A 249 -15.34 14.54 9.21
C ASP A 249 -13.81 14.69 9.18
N TRP A 250 -13.14 13.57 8.93
CA TRP A 250 -11.70 13.46 8.87
C TRP A 250 -11.26 12.71 7.62
N LEU A 251 -10.10 13.07 7.08
CA LEU A 251 -9.39 12.24 6.11
C LEU A 251 -8.29 11.47 6.86
N ARG A 252 -8.38 10.16 6.89
CA ARG A 252 -7.34 9.26 7.39
C ARG A 252 -6.33 8.95 6.33
N PHE A 253 -5.07 8.85 6.72
CA PHE A 253 -4.02 8.35 5.87
C PHE A 253 -3.81 6.85 6.18
N VAL A 254 -4.35 5.98 5.34
CA VAL A 254 -4.19 4.53 5.43
C VAL A 254 -3.03 4.15 4.49
N ASP A 255 -3.30 3.78 3.25
CA ASP A 255 -2.26 3.47 2.26
C ASP A 255 -1.37 4.67 1.92
N PRO A 256 -1.87 5.92 1.88
CA PRO A 256 -0.99 7.08 1.74
C PRO A 256 0.07 7.19 2.84
N PHE A 257 -0.16 6.62 4.03
CA PHE A 257 0.85 6.59 5.09
C PHE A 257 1.99 5.62 4.72
N ALA A 258 1.69 4.40 4.29
CA ALA A 258 2.72 3.47 3.84
C ALA A 258 3.50 4.00 2.64
N ALA A 259 2.81 4.62 1.68
CA ALA A 259 3.42 5.30 0.54
C ALA A 259 4.36 6.44 0.99
N ALA A 260 3.95 7.25 1.98
CA ALA A 260 4.79 8.32 2.51
C ALA A 260 6.04 7.80 3.23
N VAL A 261 5.95 6.65 3.92
CA VAL A 261 7.13 5.98 4.52
C VAL A 261 8.11 5.52 3.43
N VAL A 262 7.63 5.07 2.27
CA VAL A 262 8.49 4.74 1.12
C VAL A 262 9.14 5.98 0.52
N VAL A 263 8.42 7.11 0.41
CA VAL A 263 8.95 8.37 -0.10
C VAL A 263 10.02 8.95 0.82
N ASP A 264 9.76 8.98 2.12
CA ASP A 264 10.67 9.53 3.13
C ASP A 264 10.57 8.71 4.44
N PRO A 265 11.41 7.69 4.64
CA PRO A 265 11.40 6.89 5.88
C PRO A 265 11.68 7.73 7.14
N SER A 266 12.24 8.93 7.01
CA SER A 266 12.53 9.81 8.16
C SER A 266 11.30 10.47 8.79
N ILE A 267 10.13 10.30 8.19
CA ILE A 267 8.86 10.71 8.81
C ILE A 267 8.50 9.87 10.03
N VAL A 268 8.94 8.60 10.07
CA VAL A 268 8.71 7.70 11.20
C VAL A 268 9.47 8.24 12.43
N THR A 269 8.74 8.55 13.50
CA THR A 269 9.29 9.08 14.75
C THR A 269 9.38 8.05 15.84
N LYS A 270 8.52 7.02 15.76
CA LYS A 270 8.53 5.91 16.70
C LYS A 270 8.21 4.61 15.97
N SER A 271 8.99 3.58 16.28
CA SER A 271 8.78 2.23 15.74
C SER A 271 9.19 1.19 16.76
N LEU A 272 8.62 0.00 16.62
CA LEU A 272 8.91 -1.17 17.44
C LEU A 272 9.61 -2.22 16.56
N ARG A 273 10.67 -2.82 17.06
CA ARG A 273 11.26 -4.01 16.43
C ARG A 273 10.67 -5.25 17.09
N ALA A 274 9.96 -6.07 16.32
CA ALA A 274 9.22 -7.22 16.86
C ALA A 274 9.12 -8.37 15.87
N SER A 275 8.99 -9.60 16.36
CA SER A 275 8.50 -10.71 15.57
C SER A 275 7.00 -10.56 15.33
N VAL A 276 6.53 -10.92 14.15
CA VAL A 276 5.09 -10.90 13.81
C VAL A 276 4.69 -12.26 13.29
N GLU A 277 3.65 -12.82 13.86
CA GLU A 277 2.96 -14.01 13.37
C GLU A 277 1.48 -13.72 13.15
N VAL A 278 0.81 -14.56 12.36
CA VAL A 278 -0.60 -14.43 12.03
C VAL A 278 -1.38 -15.58 12.63
N ALA A 279 -2.49 -15.28 13.28
CA ALA A 279 -3.38 -16.30 13.84
C ALA A 279 -4.21 -16.94 12.71
N LEU A 280 -3.90 -18.20 12.37
CA LEU A 280 -4.54 -18.93 11.27
C LEU A 280 -5.72 -19.79 11.74
N ALA A 281 -5.76 -20.17 13.03
CA ALA A 281 -6.83 -21.01 13.54
C ALA A 281 -8.22 -20.36 13.35
N PRO A 282 -9.23 -21.11 12.91
CA PRO A 282 -10.59 -20.60 12.81
C PRO A 282 -11.08 -20.01 14.14
N GLY A 283 -11.81 -18.89 14.09
CA GLY A 283 -12.39 -18.27 15.27
C GLY A 283 -12.18 -16.75 15.33
N LEU A 284 -12.39 -16.16 16.50
CA LEU A 284 -12.43 -14.71 16.70
C LEU A 284 -11.11 -13.97 16.40
N THR A 285 -9.99 -14.68 16.42
CA THR A 285 -8.66 -14.11 16.22
C THR A 285 -8.05 -14.44 14.86
N ARG A 286 -8.74 -15.18 13.98
CA ARG A 286 -8.22 -15.47 12.64
C ARG A 286 -7.84 -14.18 11.91
N GLY A 287 -6.67 -14.16 11.31
CA GLY A 287 -6.10 -12.98 10.63
C GLY A 287 -5.53 -11.90 11.55
N MET A 288 -5.59 -12.11 12.89
CA MET A 288 -4.92 -11.19 13.83
C MET A 288 -3.41 -11.34 13.72
N THR A 289 -2.70 -10.21 13.63
CA THR A 289 -1.25 -10.18 13.80
C THR A 289 -0.89 -10.21 15.28
N VAL A 290 -0.02 -11.14 15.67
CA VAL A 290 0.55 -11.24 17.01
C VAL A 290 1.94 -10.62 16.97
N VAL A 291 2.07 -9.42 17.56
CA VAL A 291 3.31 -8.65 17.57
C VAL A 291 4.08 -8.95 18.87
N ASP A 292 5.24 -9.56 18.75
CA ASP A 292 6.08 -9.97 19.89
C ASP A 292 7.44 -9.24 19.92
N PRO A 293 7.57 -8.18 20.72
CA PRO A 293 8.83 -7.48 20.89
C PRO A 293 9.84 -8.28 21.74
N SER A 294 9.39 -9.34 22.42
CA SER A 294 10.27 -10.19 23.22
C SER A 294 11.05 -11.22 22.40
N GLY A 295 10.62 -11.46 21.13
CA GLY A 295 11.20 -12.44 20.23
C GLY A 295 10.94 -13.90 20.60
N ARG A 296 9.98 -14.19 21.50
CA ARG A 296 9.65 -15.56 21.93
C ARG A 296 9.00 -16.38 20.83
N LEU A 297 8.30 -15.73 19.88
CA LEU A 297 7.72 -16.39 18.72
C LEU A 297 8.81 -16.98 17.79
N GLY A 298 10.01 -16.41 17.80
CA GLY A 298 11.13 -16.89 16.99
C GLY A 298 11.06 -16.54 15.50
N ALA A 299 9.99 -15.88 15.04
CA ALA A 299 9.89 -15.36 13.68
C ALA A 299 10.90 -14.23 13.43
N PRO A 300 11.35 -14.01 12.18
CA PRO A 300 12.24 -12.91 11.84
C PRO A 300 11.63 -11.56 12.27
N PRO A 301 12.44 -10.69 12.94
CA PRO A 301 11.89 -9.43 13.42
C PRO A 301 11.68 -8.42 12.28
N VAL A 302 10.55 -7.71 12.31
CA VAL A 302 10.20 -6.62 11.40
C VAL A 302 10.19 -5.28 12.15
N THR A 303 10.16 -4.17 11.42
CA THR A 303 9.97 -2.83 11.99
C THR A 303 8.49 -2.48 11.91
N VAL A 304 7.83 -2.28 13.05
CA VAL A 304 6.43 -1.89 13.14
C VAL A 304 6.35 -0.41 13.45
N VAL A 305 5.70 0.37 12.58
CA VAL A 305 5.53 1.82 12.75
C VAL A 305 4.48 2.09 13.82
N GLU A 306 4.80 2.97 14.77
CA GLU A 306 3.87 3.39 15.82
C GLU A 306 3.44 4.86 15.64
N GLU A 307 4.40 5.74 15.25
CA GLU A 307 4.14 7.17 15.07
C GLU A 307 4.96 7.75 13.91
N ALA A 308 4.42 8.78 13.27
CA ALA A 308 5.10 9.55 12.24
C ALA A 308 4.79 11.05 12.35
N LYS A 309 5.53 11.88 11.61
CA LYS A 309 5.31 13.32 11.50
C LYS A 309 4.11 13.59 10.63
N LEU A 310 2.94 13.84 11.25
CA LEU A 310 1.69 14.10 10.54
C LEU A 310 1.78 15.31 9.61
N ASP A 311 2.48 16.37 10.01
CA ASP A 311 2.69 17.57 9.21
C ASP A 311 3.41 17.26 7.89
N ARG A 312 4.40 16.37 7.91
CA ARG A 312 5.10 15.92 6.70
C ARG A 312 4.24 15.03 5.82
N LEU A 313 3.50 14.10 6.42
CA LEU A 313 2.56 13.25 5.70
C LEU A 313 1.47 14.11 5.01
N ALA A 314 0.87 15.06 5.74
CA ALA A 314 -0.09 16.01 5.19
C ALA A 314 0.50 16.88 4.06
N ALA A 315 1.76 17.31 4.19
CA ALA A 315 2.45 18.03 3.14
C ALA A 315 2.70 17.19 1.88
N MET A 316 3.00 15.88 2.02
CA MET A 316 3.10 14.97 0.87
C MET A 316 1.74 14.77 0.19
N TYR A 317 0.68 14.64 0.98
CA TYR A 317 -0.68 14.56 0.46
C TYR A 317 -1.11 15.87 -0.24
N ALA A 318 -0.78 17.02 0.33
CA ALA A 318 -1.05 18.32 -0.32
C ALA A 318 -0.35 18.44 -1.68
N ARG A 319 0.90 17.95 -1.81
CA ARG A 319 1.59 17.88 -3.10
C ARG A 319 0.88 16.98 -4.09
N SER A 320 0.29 15.86 -3.65
CA SER A 320 -0.48 15.01 -4.55
C SER A 320 -1.75 15.68 -5.06
N ILE A 321 -2.41 16.52 -4.25
CA ILE A 321 -3.57 17.32 -4.69
C ILE A 321 -3.14 18.41 -5.70
N ALA A 322 -2.00 19.05 -5.46
CA ALA A 322 -1.46 20.11 -6.32
C ALA A 322 -0.71 19.60 -7.56
N TYR A 323 -0.64 18.27 -7.74
CA TYR A 323 0.05 17.68 -8.88
C TYR A 323 -0.65 18.09 -10.18
N SER A 324 0.11 18.65 -11.10
CA SER A 324 -0.37 18.95 -12.45
C SER A 324 0.32 17.99 -13.42
N CYS A 325 -0.47 17.17 -14.06
CA CYS A 325 0.02 16.40 -15.19
C CYS A 325 0.43 17.39 -16.29
N ASN A 326 1.72 17.61 -16.47
CA ASN A 326 2.23 18.24 -17.68
C ASN A 326 2.09 17.20 -18.79
N LEU A 327 0.91 17.10 -19.40
CA LEU A 327 0.73 16.45 -20.69
C LEU A 327 1.65 17.16 -21.67
N ARG A 328 2.86 16.63 -21.91
CA ARG A 328 3.73 17.03 -22.99
C ARG A 328 3.33 16.33 -24.28
#